data_38b5e191ecc70ff60679795f0d9317de
#
_entry.id   38b5e191ecc70ff60679795f0d9317de
#
_cell.length_a   1.000
_cell.length_b   1.000
_cell.length_c   1.000
_cell.angle_alpha   90.00
_cell.angle_beta   90.00
_cell.angle_gamma   90.00
#
_symmetry.space_group_name_H-M   'P 1'
#
loop_
_entity.id
_entity.type
_entity.pdbx_description
1 polymer ?
#
loop_
_entity_poly.entity_id
_entity_poly.type
_entity_poly.pdbx_seq_one_letter_code
_entity_poly.pdbx_strand_id
1 'polypeptide(L)'
;IEAEMKKIIKEGHEITRYTLSRNDAIKFMEEKGEPYKVELIEDLPEDAEISFYDQGGFVDLCAGPHLMSTKGVKAYKLLSSSMAYWRGDSNKARLQRIYGTAYATKDELKEHLECMEDAKRRDHNKLGREMELFTTVDVIGQGLPLLMPKGAKIIQTLQRWIEDLEDNEWGYMRTRTPLMAKSDLYKISGHWDHYKEGMFVFGDEEKDKEVFALRPMTCPFQYYVYKASQKSYRDLPCRYSETSTLFRNEDSGEMHGLTRVRQFTITEGHLIVRPDQMVEEFKKCLALAKYCLETLGVNGDVTYRLSKWDP
;
A
#
# COMPACT_ATOMS: atom_id res chain seq x y z
N ILE A 1 -20.84 25.44 -1.67
CA ILE A 1 -19.40 25.38 -1.35
C ILE A 1 -18.59 25.91 -2.55
N GLU A 2 -18.64 25.33 -3.77
CA GLU A 2 -17.84 25.76 -4.94
C GLU A 2 -18.04 27.26 -5.26
N ALA A 3 -19.24 27.78 -5.11
CA ALA A 3 -19.52 29.22 -5.34
C ALA A 3 -18.75 30.11 -4.33
N GLU A 4 -18.71 29.73 -3.07
CA GLU A 4 -17.97 30.44 -2.03
C GLU A 4 -16.46 30.31 -2.20
N MET A 5 -15.97 29.10 -2.54
CA MET A 5 -14.56 28.90 -2.89
C MET A 5 -14.12 29.82 -4.04
N LYS A 6 -14.95 29.94 -5.08
CA LYS A 6 -14.68 30.83 -6.21
C LYS A 6 -14.57 32.29 -5.79
N LYS A 7 -15.39 32.73 -4.81
CA LYS A 7 -15.36 34.10 -4.26
C LYS A 7 -14.06 34.33 -3.49
N ILE A 8 -13.72 33.40 -2.55
CA ILE A 8 -12.49 33.46 -1.74
C ILE A 8 -11.23 33.48 -2.64
N ILE A 9 -11.19 32.66 -3.68
CA ILE A 9 -10.08 32.64 -4.65
C ILE A 9 -9.98 33.98 -5.37
N LYS A 10 -11.11 34.61 -5.74
CA LYS A 10 -11.15 35.91 -6.41
C LYS A 10 -10.70 37.03 -5.49
N GLU A 11 -11.05 36.99 -4.22
CA GLU A 11 -10.63 37.95 -3.19
C GLU A 11 -9.12 37.91 -2.99
N GLY A 12 -8.51 36.74 -3.09
CA GLY A 12 -7.06 36.57 -3.13
C GLY A 12 -6.39 36.82 -1.79
N HIS A 13 -6.93 36.23 -0.72
CA HIS A 13 -6.36 36.35 0.61
C HIS A 13 -4.94 35.80 0.67
N GLU A 14 -4.06 36.47 1.38
CA GLU A 14 -2.76 35.94 1.79
C GLU A 14 -2.98 34.84 2.80
N ILE A 15 -2.09 33.84 2.76
CA ILE A 15 -2.08 32.72 3.70
C ILE A 15 -0.79 32.84 4.51
N THR A 16 -0.92 33.16 5.79
CA THR A 16 0.20 33.42 6.67
C THR A 16 0.31 32.33 7.74
N ARG A 17 1.52 31.80 7.91
CA ARG A 17 1.82 30.79 8.93
C ARG A 17 2.33 31.47 10.21
N TYR A 18 1.87 31.01 11.35
CA TYR A 18 2.41 31.35 12.65
C TYR A 18 2.33 30.15 13.61
N THR A 19 3.03 30.22 14.72
CA THR A 19 3.08 29.16 15.72
C THR A 19 2.60 29.68 17.07
N LEU A 20 2.01 28.80 17.85
CA LEU A 20 1.58 29.08 19.21
C LEU A 20 2.19 28.03 20.16
N SER A 21 2.34 28.44 21.44
CA SER A 21 2.60 27.47 22.48
C SER A 21 1.42 26.47 22.61
N ARG A 22 1.66 25.27 23.12
CA ARG A 22 0.58 24.28 23.30
C ARG A 22 -0.61 24.82 24.10
N ASN A 23 -0.33 25.51 25.21
CA ASN A 23 -1.37 26.07 26.06
C ASN A 23 -2.16 27.18 25.36
N ASP A 24 -1.49 28.04 24.62
CA ASP A 24 -2.15 29.10 23.86
C ASP A 24 -2.95 28.52 22.69
N ALA A 25 -2.44 27.48 22.03
CA ALA A 25 -3.12 26.79 20.94
C ALA A 25 -4.41 26.09 21.41
N ILE A 26 -4.38 25.39 22.54
CA ILE A 26 -5.56 24.76 23.14
C ILE A 26 -6.60 25.83 23.46
N LYS A 27 -6.21 26.86 24.21
CA LYS A 27 -7.10 27.95 24.58
C LYS A 27 -7.74 28.63 23.36
N PHE A 28 -6.95 28.88 22.34
CA PHE A 28 -7.43 29.48 21.08
C PHE A 28 -8.49 28.61 20.37
N MET A 29 -8.29 27.26 20.35
CA MET A 29 -9.24 26.35 19.75
C MET A 29 -10.50 26.16 20.62
N GLU A 30 -10.37 26.19 21.96
CA GLU A 30 -11.51 26.19 22.88
C GLU A 30 -12.39 27.46 22.68
N GLU A 31 -11.77 28.62 22.61
CA GLU A 31 -12.48 29.90 22.35
C GLU A 31 -13.20 29.90 21.00
N LYS A 32 -12.67 29.18 20.00
CA LYS A 32 -13.32 28.98 18.70
C LYS A 32 -14.39 27.88 18.70
N GLY A 33 -14.52 27.09 19.74
CA GLY A 33 -15.47 25.99 19.83
C GLY A 33 -15.10 24.80 18.95
N GLU A 34 -13.79 24.52 18.77
CA GLU A 34 -13.24 23.48 17.91
C GLU A 34 -12.68 22.28 18.71
N PRO A 35 -13.55 21.46 19.37
CA PRO A 35 -13.09 20.41 20.29
C PRO A 35 -12.23 19.34 19.62
N TYR A 36 -12.44 19.07 18.33
CA TYR A 36 -11.64 18.09 17.59
C TYR A 36 -10.20 18.59 17.37
N LYS A 37 -10.01 19.91 17.26
CA LYS A 37 -8.66 20.51 17.15
C LYS A 37 -7.94 20.50 18.47
N VAL A 38 -8.65 20.69 19.57
CA VAL A 38 -8.10 20.52 20.94
C VAL A 38 -7.60 19.11 21.13
N GLU A 39 -8.42 18.08 20.85
CA GLU A 39 -8.01 16.66 20.92
C GLU A 39 -6.78 16.36 20.04
N LEU A 40 -6.68 16.96 18.84
CA LEU A 40 -5.51 16.79 17.97
C LEU A 40 -4.25 17.40 18.57
N ILE A 41 -4.35 18.59 19.20
CA ILE A 41 -3.22 19.28 19.81
C ILE A 41 -2.70 18.50 21.04
N GLU A 42 -3.62 17.96 21.84
CA GLU A 42 -3.29 17.17 23.03
C GLU A 42 -2.50 15.90 22.69
N ASP A 43 -2.82 15.27 21.56
CA ASP A 43 -2.17 14.05 21.10
C ASP A 43 -0.81 14.27 20.40
N LEU A 44 -0.45 15.50 20.09
CA LEU A 44 0.86 15.76 19.49
C LEU A 44 2.00 15.49 20.50
N PRO A 45 3.18 15.02 20.04
CA PRO A 45 4.37 14.92 20.91
C PRO A 45 4.68 16.22 21.65
N GLU A 46 5.26 16.12 22.83
CA GLU A 46 5.53 17.30 23.69
C GLU A 46 6.38 18.37 23.00
N ASP A 47 7.31 17.97 22.15
CA ASP A 47 8.24 18.80 21.41
C ASP A 47 7.71 19.24 20.04
N ALA A 48 6.48 18.87 19.67
CA ALA A 48 5.90 19.20 18.38
C ALA A 48 5.65 20.71 18.24
N GLU A 49 6.07 21.28 17.13
CA GLU A 49 5.74 22.65 16.73
C GLU A 49 4.26 22.73 16.30
N ILE A 50 3.48 23.58 16.97
CA ILE A 50 2.06 23.72 16.70
C ILE A 50 1.85 24.97 15.82
N SER A 51 1.53 24.75 14.56
CA SER A 51 1.37 25.79 13.57
C SER A 51 -0.08 26.01 13.11
N PHE A 52 -0.37 27.26 12.82
CA PHE A 52 -1.65 27.73 12.31
C PHE A 52 -1.45 28.46 11.00
N TYR A 53 -2.48 28.45 10.20
CA TYR A 53 -2.54 29.23 8.96
C TYR A 53 -3.76 30.14 8.98
N ASP A 54 -3.51 31.44 8.80
CA ASP A 54 -4.54 32.48 8.65
C ASP A 54 -4.77 32.77 7.16
N GLN A 55 -6.01 32.65 6.74
CA GLN A 55 -6.46 32.91 5.39
C GLN A 55 -7.56 33.98 5.43
N GLY A 56 -7.18 35.25 5.60
CA GLY A 56 -8.13 36.36 5.60
C GLY A 56 -9.15 36.32 6.75
N GLY A 57 -8.67 35.94 7.95
CA GLY A 57 -9.49 35.84 9.15
C GLY A 57 -10.05 34.43 9.42
N PHE A 58 -9.96 33.51 8.46
CA PHE A 58 -10.15 32.07 8.72
C PHE A 58 -8.82 31.45 9.15
N VAL A 59 -8.77 31.00 10.39
CA VAL A 59 -7.55 30.41 10.96
C VAL A 59 -7.81 28.96 11.31
N ASP A 60 -6.90 28.09 10.91
CA ASP A 60 -6.96 26.67 11.25
C ASP A 60 -5.60 26.07 11.61
N LEU A 61 -5.63 25.00 12.42
CA LEU A 61 -4.48 24.18 12.79
C LEU A 61 -4.02 23.35 11.57
N CYS A 62 -2.77 23.52 11.17
CA CYS A 62 -2.20 22.75 10.06
C CYS A 62 -0.67 22.71 10.12
N ALA A 63 -0.07 21.56 9.80
CA ALA A 63 1.38 21.43 9.67
C ALA A 63 1.92 22.10 8.38
N GLY A 64 1.08 22.28 7.35
CA GLY A 64 1.47 22.82 6.05
C GLY A 64 2.21 21.82 5.16
N PRO A 65 2.91 22.27 4.11
CA PRO A 65 2.92 23.67 3.63
C PRO A 65 1.64 24.08 2.91
N HIS A 66 1.41 25.38 2.81
CA HIS A 66 0.31 25.98 2.06
C HIS A 66 0.79 26.90 0.94
N LEU A 67 -0.11 27.24 0.01
CA LEU A 67 0.10 28.32 -0.93
C LEU A 67 0.25 29.66 -0.18
N MET A 68 0.96 30.62 -0.76
CA MET A 68 1.12 31.97 -0.19
C MET A 68 -0.15 32.80 -0.31
N SER A 69 -1.05 32.44 -1.22
CA SER A 69 -2.32 33.16 -1.43
C SER A 69 -3.34 32.26 -2.11
N THR A 70 -4.62 32.49 -1.82
CA THR A 70 -5.74 31.82 -2.49
C THR A 70 -5.79 32.07 -4.00
N LYS A 71 -5.21 33.16 -4.51
CA LYS A 71 -5.04 33.42 -5.95
C LYS A 71 -4.21 32.35 -6.69
N GLY A 72 -3.40 31.59 -5.97
CA GLY A 72 -2.61 30.49 -6.54
C GLY A 72 -3.47 29.37 -7.11
N VAL A 73 -4.69 29.19 -6.62
CA VAL A 73 -5.62 28.16 -7.11
C VAL A 73 -6.23 28.60 -8.44
N LYS A 74 -5.85 27.94 -9.55
CA LYS A 74 -6.31 28.28 -10.89
C LYS A 74 -7.48 27.43 -11.37
N ALA A 75 -7.44 26.15 -11.05
CA ALA A 75 -8.47 25.18 -11.42
C ALA A 75 -8.71 24.22 -10.27
N TYR A 76 -9.95 23.99 -9.91
CA TYR A 76 -10.34 23.08 -8.84
C TYR A 76 -11.70 22.44 -9.14
N LYS A 77 -11.97 21.32 -8.50
CA LYS A 77 -13.24 20.62 -8.56
C LYS A 77 -13.51 19.89 -7.25
N LEU A 78 -14.73 20.02 -6.71
CA LEU A 78 -15.21 19.14 -5.66
C LEU A 78 -15.69 17.84 -6.30
N LEU A 79 -15.21 16.73 -5.78
CA LEU A 79 -15.40 15.39 -6.37
C LEU A 79 -16.56 14.64 -5.72
N SER A 80 -16.57 14.59 -4.40
CA SER A 80 -17.56 13.82 -3.64
C SER A 80 -17.71 14.35 -2.21
N SER A 81 -18.78 13.90 -1.57
CA SER A 81 -19.02 14.11 -0.15
C SER A 81 -19.48 12.80 0.47
N SER A 82 -18.89 12.43 1.60
CA SER A 82 -19.24 11.22 2.33
C SER A 82 -19.26 11.46 3.83
N MET A 83 -19.95 10.57 4.55
CA MET A 83 -19.89 10.53 6.01
C MET A 83 -18.63 9.77 6.45
N ALA A 84 -17.97 10.25 7.49
CA ALA A 84 -16.84 9.58 8.12
C ALA A 84 -16.94 9.70 9.64
N TYR A 85 -16.59 8.66 10.37
CA TYR A 85 -16.47 8.74 11.83
C TYR A 85 -15.14 9.42 12.21
N TRP A 86 -15.19 10.19 13.29
CA TRP A 86 -13.98 10.80 13.83
C TRP A 86 -12.93 9.73 14.15
N ARG A 87 -11.74 9.87 13.60
CA ARG A 87 -10.62 8.89 13.71
C ARG A 87 -10.96 7.46 13.28
N GLY A 88 -11.98 7.28 12.44
CA GLY A 88 -12.39 5.96 11.99
C GLY A 88 -13.17 5.13 13.02
N ASP A 89 -13.41 5.65 14.21
CA ASP A 89 -14.13 4.95 15.29
C ASP A 89 -15.64 5.13 15.13
N SER A 90 -16.35 4.04 14.91
CA SER A 90 -17.81 4.03 14.72
C SER A 90 -18.62 4.50 15.96
N ASN A 91 -18.00 4.54 17.13
CA ASN A 91 -18.61 5.04 18.37
C ASN A 91 -18.47 6.55 18.56
N LYS A 92 -17.62 7.19 17.74
CA LYS A 92 -17.38 8.64 17.78
C LYS A 92 -18.29 9.42 16.83
N ALA A 93 -18.19 10.74 16.87
CA ALA A 93 -18.99 11.63 16.06
C ALA A 93 -18.86 11.38 14.56
N ARG A 94 -19.99 11.51 13.86
CA ARG A 94 -20.04 11.43 12.40
C ARG A 94 -19.78 12.81 11.81
N LEU A 95 -18.76 12.89 10.98
CA LEU A 95 -18.34 14.11 10.26
C LEU A 95 -18.64 13.97 8.78
N GLN A 96 -18.85 15.12 8.11
CA GLN A 96 -18.96 15.16 6.67
C GLN A 96 -17.59 15.43 6.05
N ARG A 97 -17.11 14.50 5.23
CA ARG A 97 -15.85 14.61 4.51
C ARG A 97 -16.13 15.01 3.07
N ILE A 98 -15.49 16.09 2.62
CA ILE A 98 -15.60 16.61 1.26
C ILE A 98 -14.25 16.37 0.57
N TYR A 99 -14.30 15.73 -0.59
CA TYR A 99 -13.12 15.50 -1.42
C TYR A 99 -13.10 16.49 -2.58
N GLY A 100 -11.94 17.01 -2.88
CA GLY A 100 -11.71 17.89 -4.00
C GLY A 100 -10.28 17.78 -4.51
N THR A 101 -10.04 18.37 -5.68
CA THR A 101 -8.73 18.46 -6.30
C THR A 101 -8.50 19.83 -6.89
N ALA A 102 -7.24 20.24 -7.00
CA ALA A 102 -6.85 21.52 -7.59
C ALA A 102 -5.58 21.36 -8.43
N TYR A 103 -5.49 22.11 -9.53
CA TYR A 103 -4.39 22.10 -10.48
C TYR A 103 -3.97 23.51 -10.85
N ALA A 104 -2.76 23.66 -11.40
CA ALA A 104 -2.25 24.94 -11.86
C ALA A 104 -3.00 25.46 -13.08
N THR A 105 -3.52 24.58 -13.93
CA THR A 105 -4.25 24.90 -15.15
C THR A 105 -5.58 24.15 -15.26
N LYS A 106 -6.50 24.68 -16.08
CA LYS A 106 -7.76 23.99 -16.39
C LYS A 106 -7.56 22.72 -17.22
N ASP A 107 -6.53 22.71 -18.05
CA ASP A 107 -6.24 21.57 -18.92
C ASP A 107 -5.73 20.40 -18.09
N GLU A 108 -4.82 20.62 -17.14
CA GLU A 108 -4.40 19.60 -16.18
C GLU A 108 -5.56 19.06 -15.35
N LEU A 109 -6.46 19.93 -14.86
CA LEU A 109 -7.65 19.48 -14.15
C LEU A 109 -8.53 18.61 -15.03
N LYS A 110 -8.75 19.02 -16.29
CA LYS A 110 -9.55 18.25 -17.25
C LYS A 110 -8.95 16.87 -17.50
N GLU A 111 -7.66 16.81 -17.79
CA GLU A 111 -6.92 15.55 -17.97
C GLU A 111 -7.04 14.63 -16.75
N HIS A 112 -6.88 15.19 -15.56
CA HIS A 112 -7.05 14.43 -14.31
C HIS A 112 -8.48 13.86 -14.16
N LEU A 113 -9.51 14.67 -14.45
CA LEU A 113 -10.90 14.21 -14.36
C LEU A 113 -11.20 13.13 -15.40
N GLU A 114 -10.68 13.26 -16.61
CA GLU A 114 -10.78 12.22 -17.64
C GLU A 114 -10.08 10.92 -17.22
N CYS A 115 -8.88 11.04 -16.62
CA CYS A 115 -8.15 9.90 -16.05
C CYS A 115 -8.93 9.21 -14.92
N MET A 116 -9.56 9.99 -14.02
CA MET A 116 -10.42 9.43 -12.96
C MET A 116 -11.64 8.70 -13.50
N GLU A 117 -12.30 9.22 -14.54
CA GLU A 117 -13.44 8.54 -15.18
C GLU A 117 -12.98 7.27 -15.90
N ASP A 118 -11.82 7.30 -16.54
CA ASP A 118 -11.25 6.10 -17.17
C ASP A 118 -10.88 5.04 -16.11
N ALA A 119 -10.29 5.46 -14.98
CA ALA A 119 -10.00 4.57 -13.85
C ALA A 119 -11.27 3.89 -13.30
N LYS A 120 -12.38 4.63 -13.13
CA LYS A 120 -13.66 4.05 -12.73
C LYS A 120 -14.20 3.03 -13.75
N ARG A 121 -14.02 3.32 -15.03
CA ARG A 121 -14.42 2.40 -16.11
C ARG A 121 -13.61 1.11 -16.10
N ARG A 122 -12.31 1.22 -15.75
CA ARG A 122 -11.36 0.10 -15.68
C ARG A 122 -11.29 -0.55 -14.30
N ASP A 123 -12.13 -0.15 -13.35
CA ASP A 123 -12.12 -0.73 -12.00
C ASP A 123 -12.25 -2.24 -12.06
N HIS A 124 -11.24 -2.93 -11.52
CA HIS A 124 -11.17 -4.38 -11.59
C HIS A 124 -12.29 -5.08 -10.84
N ASN A 125 -12.88 -4.47 -9.79
CA ASN A 125 -14.03 -5.04 -9.09
C ASN A 125 -15.28 -4.99 -9.97
N LYS A 126 -15.44 -3.89 -10.74
CA LYS A 126 -16.52 -3.77 -11.72
C LYS A 126 -16.35 -4.79 -12.82
N LEU A 127 -15.21 -4.78 -13.49
CA LEU A 127 -14.89 -5.71 -14.58
C LEU A 127 -14.93 -7.17 -14.13
N GLY A 128 -14.41 -7.46 -12.93
CA GLY A 128 -14.44 -8.80 -12.34
C GLY A 128 -15.84 -9.36 -12.19
N ARG A 129 -16.81 -8.53 -11.77
CA ARG A 129 -18.22 -8.93 -11.68
C ARG A 129 -18.87 -9.06 -13.06
N GLU A 130 -18.70 -8.05 -13.93
CA GLU A 130 -19.32 -8.03 -15.26
C GLU A 130 -18.83 -9.17 -16.15
N MET A 131 -17.56 -9.54 -16.02
CA MET A 131 -16.94 -10.62 -16.80
C MET A 131 -16.98 -11.99 -16.10
N GLU A 132 -17.50 -12.05 -14.88
CA GLU A 132 -17.55 -13.26 -14.04
C GLU A 132 -16.14 -13.85 -13.79
N LEU A 133 -15.17 -13.00 -13.40
CA LEU A 133 -13.79 -13.42 -13.16
C LEU A 133 -13.58 -13.86 -11.72
N PHE A 134 -14.14 -13.14 -10.76
CA PHE A 134 -14.05 -13.44 -9.34
C PHE A 134 -15.25 -12.88 -8.57
N THR A 135 -15.43 -13.40 -7.37
CA THR A 135 -16.43 -12.92 -6.42
C THR A 135 -15.95 -13.08 -4.98
N THR A 136 -16.62 -12.41 -4.07
CA THR A 136 -16.42 -12.57 -2.63
C THR A 136 -17.72 -13.05 -2.00
N VAL A 137 -17.64 -13.90 -0.98
CA VAL A 137 -18.79 -14.47 -0.27
C VAL A 137 -18.56 -14.33 1.23
N ASP A 138 -19.52 -13.73 1.94
CA ASP A 138 -19.38 -13.41 3.35
C ASP A 138 -19.07 -14.62 4.24
N VAL A 139 -19.67 -15.77 3.94
CA VAL A 139 -19.45 -17.02 4.71
C VAL A 139 -18.01 -17.55 4.55
N ILE A 140 -17.30 -17.17 3.49
CA ILE A 140 -15.88 -17.52 3.30
C ILE A 140 -14.99 -16.49 4.00
N GLY A 141 -15.39 -15.22 3.97
CA GLY A 141 -14.72 -14.11 4.63
C GLY A 141 -14.17 -13.07 3.67
N GLN A 142 -14.01 -11.88 4.19
CA GLN A 142 -13.43 -10.76 3.44
C GLN A 142 -11.95 -10.98 3.13
N GLY A 143 -11.49 -10.51 1.97
CA GLY A 143 -10.12 -10.68 1.54
C GLY A 143 -9.76 -12.10 1.08
N LEU A 144 -10.76 -12.98 0.88
CA LEU A 144 -10.62 -14.34 0.38
C LEU A 144 -11.48 -14.51 -0.90
N PRO A 145 -11.07 -13.94 -2.03
CA PRO A 145 -11.83 -13.97 -3.26
C PRO A 145 -11.87 -15.36 -3.87
N LEU A 146 -13.03 -15.73 -4.40
CA LEU A 146 -13.22 -16.92 -5.24
C LEU A 146 -12.93 -16.56 -6.69
N LEU A 147 -11.97 -17.22 -7.31
CA LEU A 147 -11.76 -17.14 -8.75
C LEU A 147 -12.81 -17.99 -9.46
N MET A 148 -13.62 -17.36 -10.29
CA MET A 148 -14.59 -18.04 -11.16
C MET A 148 -13.86 -18.73 -12.34
N PRO A 149 -14.49 -19.64 -13.06
CA PRO A 149 -13.80 -20.43 -14.10
C PRO A 149 -12.99 -19.61 -15.11
N LYS A 150 -13.52 -18.46 -15.56
CA LYS A 150 -12.79 -17.56 -16.47
C LYS A 150 -11.56 -16.93 -15.80
N GLY A 151 -11.72 -16.43 -14.57
CA GLY A 151 -10.62 -15.86 -13.80
C GLY A 151 -9.56 -16.90 -13.45
N ALA A 152 -9.98 -18.08 -13.01
CA ALA A 152 -9.07 -19.20 -12.73
C ALA A 152 -8.26 -19.61 -13.99
N LYS A 153 -8.90 -19.56 -15.17
CA LYS A 153 -8.21 -19.84 -16.44
C LYS A 153 -7.15 -18.80 -16.77
N ILE A 154 -7.44 -17.52 -16.54
CA ILE A 154 -6.47 -16.43 -16.75
C ILE A 154 -5.26 -16.64 -15.82
N ILE A 155 -5.49 -16.81 -14.52
CA ILE A 155 -4.42 -17.03 -13.53
C ILE A 155 -3.59 -18.27 -13.90
N GLN A 156 -4.22 -19.38 -14.23
CA GLN A 156 -3.51 -20.61 -14.64
C GLN A 156 -2.63 -20.37 -15.88
N THR A 157 -3.11 -19.58 -16.85
CA THR A 157 -2.36 -19.29 -18.08
C THR A 157 -1.13 -18.43 -17.75
N LEU A 158 -1.31 -17.38 -16.95
CA LEU A 158 -0.21 -16.51 -16.51
C LEU A 158 0.81 -17.27 -15.67
N GLN A 159 0.34 -18.12 -14.76
CA GLN A 159 1.21 -18.92 -13.89
C GLN A 159 2.07 -19.88 -14.72
N ARG A 160 1.47 -20.64 -15.65
CA ARG A 160 2.23 -21.55 -16.51
C ARG A 160 3.25 -20.82 -17.36
N TRP A 161 2.85 -19.68 -17.95
CA TRP A 161 3.74 -18.88 -18.76
C TRP A 161 4.97 -18.39 -17.98
N ILE A 162 4.78 -17.84 -16.79
CA ILE A 162 5.91 -17.33 -16.00
C ILE A 162 6.79 -18.47 -15.47
N GLU A 163 6.19 -19.59 -15.06
CA GLU A 163 6.93 -20.78 -14.62
C GLU A 163 7.80 -21.34 -15.75
N ASP A 164 7.25 -21.49 -16.95
CA ASP A 164 7.99 -21.98 -18.13
C ASP A 164 9.12 -21.02 -18.50
N LEU A 165 8.88 -19.70 -18.42
CA LEU A 165 9.87 -18.67 -18.69
C LEU A 165 11.04 -18.74 -17.70
N GLU A 166 10.75 -18.76 -16.40
CA GLU A 166 11.75 -18.82 -15.34
C GLU A 166 12.61 -20.08 -15.43
N ASP A 167 11.98 -21.25 -15.59
CA ASP A 167 12.66 -22.54 -15.58
C ASP A 167 13.49 -22.76 -16.85
N ASN A 168 12.95 -22.46 -18.02
CA ASN A 168 13.57 -22.82 -19.30
C ASN A 168 14.46 -21.73 -19.90
N GLU A 169 14.18 -20.46 -19.66
CA GLU A 169 14.90 -19.36 -20.32
C GLU A 169 15.81 -18.58 -19.35
N TRP A 170 15.39 -18.44 -18.07
CA TRP A 170 16.11 -17.62 -17.08
C TRP A 170 16.95 -18.45 -16.10
N GLY A 171 16.88 -19.77 -16.17
CA GLY A 171 17.70 -20.70 -15.40
C GLY A 171 17.41 -20.73 -13.91
N TYR A 172 16.15 -20.55 -13.54
CA TYR A 172 15.70 -20.75 -12.18
C TYR A 172 15.43 -22.23 -11.89
N MET A 173 15.67 -22.64 -10.66
CA MET A 173 15.37 -23.98 -10.16
C MET A 173 14.09 -23.92 -9.33
N ARG A 174 13.06 -24.64 -9.77
CA ARG A 174 11.76 -24.64 -9.11
C ARG A 174 11.82 -25.31 -7.74
N THR A 175 11.27 -24.63 -6.73
CA THR A 175 11.11 -25.15 -5.38
C THR A 175 9.64 -25.17 -4.98
N ARG A 176 9.32 -25.90 -3.93
CA ARG A 176 8.02 -25.88 -3.29
C ARG A 176 8.20 -26.08 -1.79
N THR A 177 7.75 -25.09 -1.02
CA THR A 177 7.91 -25.05 0.43
C THR A 177 6.56 -25.09 1.15
N PRO A 178 6.50 -25.46 2.43
CA PRO A 178 5.26 -25.51 3.20
C PRO A 178 4.58 -24.14 3.33
N LEU A 179 3.25 -24.16 3.45
CA LEU A 179 2.45 -22.94 3.65
C LEU A 179 2.52 -22.40 5.09
N MET A 180 3.02 -23.21 6.01
CA MET A 180 3.03 -22.95 7.44
C MET A 180 4.37 -23.41 8.05
N ALA A 181 4.85 -22.67 9.06
CA ALA A 181 6.01 -23.04 9.85
C ALA A 181 5.82 -22.72 11.32
N LYS A 182 6.70 -23.28 12.17
CA LYS A 182 6.81 -22.87 13.56
C LYS A 182 7.24 -21.42 13.66
N SER A 183 6.81 -20.73 14.72
CA SER A 183 7.18 -19.35 15.04
C SER A 183 8.70 -19.14 15.07
N ASP A 184 9.47 -20.18 15.40
CA ASP A 184 10.93 -20.13 15.45
C ASP A 184 11.55 -19.70 14.10
N LEU A 185 11.01 -20.16 12.97
CA LEU A 185 11.46 -19.72 11.64
C LEU A 185 11.35 -18.20 11.48
N TYR A 186 10.23 -17.65 11.92
CA TYR A 186 9.94 -16.21 11.80
C TYR A 186 10.69 -15.38 12.84
N LYS A 187 11.00 -15.93 14.01
CA LYS A 187 11.90 -15.32 15.01
C LYS A 187 13.33 -15.22 14.47
N ILE A 188 13.87 -16.30 13.86
CA ILE A 188 15.20 -16.31 13.23
C ILE A 188 15.29 -15.26 12.11
N SER A 189 14.25 -15.06 11.34
CA SER A 189 14.22 -14.13 10.21
C SER A 189 13.79 -12.70 10.60
N GLY A 190 13.48 -12.43 11.87
CA GLY A 190 13.04 -11.12 12.38
C GLY A 190 11.59 -10.73 12.08
N HIS A 191 10.85 -11.56 11.32
CA HIS A 191 9.47 -11.26 10.98
C HIS A 191 8.53 -11.33 12.18
N TRP A 192 8.84 -12.16 13.17
CA TRP A 192 8.02 -12.31 14.36
C TRP A 192 7.95 -11.03 15.18
N ASP A 193 9.07 -10.32 15.30
CA ASP A 193 9.17 -9.11 16.12
C ASP A 193 8.54 -7.87 15.42
N HIS A 194 8.58 -7.84 14.09
CA HIS A 194 8.19 -6.65 13.31
C HIS A 194 6.87 -6.81 12.54
N TYR A 195 6.36 -8.03 12.38
CA TYR A 195 5.24 -8.29 11.49
C TYR A 195 4.21 -9.29 12.05
N LYS A 196 4.28 -9.66 13.33
CA LYS A 196 3.41 -10.67 13.95
C LYS A 196 1.92 -10.35 13.80
N GLU A 197 1.54 -9.07 13.95
CA GLU A 197 0.15 -8.63 13.82
C GLU A 197 -0.42 -8.86 12.41
N GLY A 198 0.44 -8.79 11.38
CA GLY A 198 0.10 -9.09 10.00
C GLY A 198 0.10 -10.59 9.65
N MET A 199 0.28 -11.49 10.62
CA MET A 199 0.36 -12.93 10.39
C MET A 199 -0.86 -13.66 10.96
N PHE A 200 -1.28 -14.74 10.30
CA PHE A 200 -2.21 -15.72 10.88
C PHE A 200 -1.43 -16.68 11.77
N VAL A 201 -1.61 -16.54 13.09
CA VAL A 201 -0.90 -17.32 14.11
C VAL A 201 -1.84 -18.37 14.70
N PHE A 202 -1.34 -19.57 14.92
CA PHE A 202 -2.05 -20.71 15.52
C PHE A 202 -1.32 -21.16 16.79
N GLY A 203 -2.01 -21.10 17.90
CA GLY A 203 -1.49 -21.40 19.23
C GLY A 203 -1.17 -20.14 20.05
N ASP A 204 -0.88 -20.36 21.31
CA ASP A 204 -0.58 -19.33 22.31
C ASP A 204 0.84 -19.56 22.84
N GLU A 205 1.72 -18.58 22.70
CA GLU A 205 3.13 -18.69 23.13
C GLU A 205 3.32 -18.98 24.63
N GLU A 206 2.33 -18.59 25.44
CA GLU A 206 2.41 -18.80 26.90
C GLU A 206 1.86 -20.20 27.33
N LYS A 207 1.02 -20.84 26.50
CA LYS A 207 0.32 -22.07 26.85
C LYS A 207 0.74 -23.28 26.04
N ASP A 208 1.16 -23.04 24.78
CA ASP A 208 1.43 -24.13 23.85
C ASP A 208 2.93 -24.37 23.70
N LYS A 209 3.29 -25.64 23.56
CA LYS A 209 4.69 -26.03 23.31
C LYS A 209 5.20 -25.59 21.94
N GLU A 210 4.31 -25.48 20.98
CA GLU A 210 4.61 -25.10 19.60
C GLU A 210 3.54 -24.14 19.09
N VAL A 211 4.00 -23.04 18.52
CA VAL A 211 3.17 -22.04 17.85
C VAL A 211 3.53 -22.02 16.39
N PHE A 212 2.52 -22.04 15.53
CA PHE A 212 2.67 -22.01 14.09
C PHE A 212 2.09 -20.73 13.50
N ALA A 213 2.54 -20.38 12.30
CA ALA A 213 1.91 -19.32 11.52
C ALA A 213 1.87 -19.65 10.03
N LEU A 214 0.84 -19.16 9.34
CA LEU A 214 0.84 -19.15 7.88
C LEU A 214 1.90 -18.18 7.38
N ARG A 215 2.54 -18.54 6.27
CA ARG A 215 3.64 -17.75 5.71
C ARG A 215 3.17 -16.43 5.10
N PRO A 216 3.67 -15.27 5.55
CA PRO A 216 3.44 -13.99 4.91
C PRO A 216 4.39 -13.76 3.72
N MET A 217 5.45 -14.56 3.61
CA MET A 217 6.48 -14.57 2.57
C MET A 217 7.24 -15.88 2.55
N THR A 218 7.95 -16.15 1.46
CA THR A 218 8.64 -17.43 1.22
C THR A 218 10.13 -17.38 1.55
N CYS A 219 10.73 -16.19 1.65
CA CYS A 219 12.18 -16.01 1.83
C CYS A 219 12.81 -16.90 2.92
N PRO A 220 12.28 -16.99 4.14
CA PRO A 220 12.89 -17.81 5.17
C PRO A 220 12.98 -19.30 4.80
N PHE A 221 11.97 -19.80 4.09
CA PHE A 221 11.96 -21.20 3.64
C PHE A 221 13.02 -21.47 2.57
N GLN A 222 13.20 -20.54 1.63
CA GLN A 222 14.17 -20.66 0.54
C GLN A 222 15.62 -20.71 1.06
N TYR A 223 15.91 -20.01 2.15
CA TYR A 223 17.22 -20.12 2.78
C TYR A 223 17.46 -21.49 3.39
N TYR A 224 16.44 -22.16 3.90
CA TYR A 224 16.55 -23.55 4.35
C TYR A 224 16.64 -24.54 3.20
N VAL A 225 15.98 -24.29 2.06
CA VAL A 225 16.20 -25.08 0.83
C VAL A 225 17.68 -25.02 0.43
N TYR A 226 18.27 -23.82 0.43
CA TYR A 226 19.70 -23.66 0.14
C TYR A 226 20.59 -24.39 1.16
N LYS A 227 20.30 -24.28 2.45
CA LYS A 227 21.05 -24.93 3.54
C LYS A 227 20.88 -26.44 3.60
N ALA A 228 19.86 -27.03 2.98
CA ALA A 228 19.54 -28.43 3.04
C ALA A 228 20.62 -29.35 2.37
N SER A 229 21.47 -28.78 1.52
CA SER A 229 22.59 -29.48 0.91
C SER A 229 23.88 -28.67 1.00
N GLN A 230 25.00 -29.39 1.10
CA GLN A 230 26.31 -28.74 1.12
C GLN A 230 26.57 -28.04 -0.22
N LYS A 231 26.94 -26.77 -0.17
CA LYS A 231 27.21 -25.92 -1.34
C LYS A 231 28.65 -25.41 -1.33
N SER A 232 29.19 -25.22 -2.51
CA SER A 232 30.47 -24.60 -2.77
C SER A 232 30.28 -23.24 -3.44
N TYR A 233 31.31 -22.37 -3.41
CA TYR A 233 31.29 -21.11 -4.16
C TYR A 233 31.16 -21.33 -5.68
N ARG A 234 31.47 -22.53 -6.18
CA ARG A 234 31.31 -22.90 -7.59
C ARG A 234 29.86 -23.18 -8.00
N ASP A 235 29.00 -23.44 -7.02
CA ASP A 235 27.58 -23.68 -7.23
C ASP A 235 26.78 -22.35 -7.37
N LEU A 236 27.45 -21.21 -7.18
CA LEU A 236 26.84 -19.90 -7.24
C LEU A 236 27.03 -19.26 -8.65
N PRO A 237 26.03 -18.55 -9.16
CA PRO A 237 24.79 -18.18 -8.52
C PRO A 237 23.77 -19.31 -8.47
N CYS A 238 23.08 -19.48 -7.32
CA CYS A 238 21.88 -20.31 -7.22
C CYS A 238 20.64 -19.41 -7.37
N ARG A 239 19.75 -19.77 -8.29
CA ARG A 239 18.48 -19.06 -8.52
C ARG A 239 17.34 -20.01 -8.22
N TYR A 240 16.64 -19.78 -7.13
CA TYR A 240 15.43 -20.55 -6.79
C TYR A 240 14.20 -19.73 -7.14
N SER A 241 13.16 -20.39 -7.66
CA SER A 241 11.85 -19.77 -7.85
C SER A 241 10.74 -20.62 -7.25
N GLU A 242 9.69 -19.96 -6.80
CA GLU A 242 8.49 -20.62 -6.30
C GLU A 242 7.25 -19.80 -6.66
N THR A 243 6.24 -20.48 -7.17
CA THR A 243 4.88 -19.92 -7.22
C THR A 243 4.23 -20.16 -5.87
N SER A 244 4.25 -19.10 -5.05
CA SER A 244 3.97 -19.16 -3.62
C SER A 244 2.59 -18.61 -3.28
N THR A 245 1.78 -19.38 -2.56
CA THR A 245 0.60 -18.85 -1.88
C THR A 245 1.02 -18.28 -0.54
N LEU A 246 0.65 -17.02 -0.30
CA LEU A 246 0.99 -16.25 0.89
C LEU A 246 -0.29 -15.79 1.60
N PHE A 247 -0.15 -15.51 2.91
CA PHE A 247 -1.25 -15.13 3.77
C PHE A 247 -0.87 -13.90 4.60
N ARG A 248 -1.75 -12.90 4.62
CA ARG A 248 -1.57 -11.69 5.43
C ARG A 248 -2.86 -11.36 6.15
N ASN A 249 -2.78 -11.14 7.45
CA ASN A 249 -3.92 -10.76 8.27
C ASN A 249 -4.21 -9.26 8.11
N GLU A 250 -4.69 -8.90 6.92
CA GLU A 250 -5.03 -7.51 6.57
C GLU A 250 -6.28 -7.06 7.33
N ASP A 251 -6.28 -5.80 7.76
CA ASP A 251 -7.45 -5.17 8.38
C ASP A 251 -8.59 -4.97 7.38
N SER A 252 -9.83 -5.03 7.89
CA SER A 252 -11.02 -4.94 7.04
C SER A 252 -11.10 -3.65 6.22
N GLY A 253 -10.59 -2.54 6.74
CA GLY A 253 -10.57 -1.23 6.08
C GLY A 253 -9.52 -1.08 4.99
N GLU A 254 -8.55 -1.99 4.92
CA GLU A 254 -7.45 -1.94 3.96
C GLU A 254 -7.66 -2.84 2.75
N MET A 255 -8.54 -3.82 2.85
CA MET A 255 -8.80 -4.78 1.78
C MET A 255 -9.48 -4.14 0.57
N HIS A 256 -8.97 -4.45 -0.63
CA HIS A 256 -9.49 -3.89 -1.87
C HIS A 256 -9.42 -4.89 -3.03
N GLY A 257 -10.56 -5.46 -3.39
CA GLY A 257 -10.73 -6.36 -4.54
C GLY A 257 -9.71 -7.50 -4.59
N LEU A 258 -8.92 -7.56 -5.65
CA LEU A 258 -7.79 -8.48 -5.80
C LEU A 258 -6.43 -7.83 -5.48
N THR A 259 -6.38 -6.51 -5.25
CA THR A 259 -5.12 -5.79 -5.05
C THR A 259 -4.61 -5.87 -3.61
N ARG A 260 -5.52 -6.00 -2.64
CA ARG A 260 -5.15 -6.21 -1.23
C ARG A 260 -6.09 -7.23 -0.59
N VAL A 261 -5.58 -8.40 -0.35
CA VAL A 261 -6.32 -9.60 0.05
C VAL A 261 -5.57 -10.34 1.16
N ARG A 262 -6.26 -11.24 1.85
CA ARG A 262 -5.67 -12.08 2.92
C ARG A 262 -4.95 -13.31 2.41
N GLN A 263 -5.27 -13.76 1.20
CA GLN A 263 -4.59 -14.85 0.51
C GLN A 263 -4.32 -14.45 -0.93
N PHE A 264 -3.09 -14.60 -1.37
CA PHE A 264 -2.68 -14.31 -2.74
C PHE A 264 -1.54 -15.22 -3.18
N THR A 265 -1.31 -15.29 -4.48
CA THR A 265 -0.21 -16.07 -5.06
C THR A 265 0.71 -15.14 -5.81
N ILE A 266 2.01 -15.27 -5.58
CA ILE A 266 3.06 -14.57 -6.33
C ILE A 266 4.03 -15.60 -6.92
N THR A 267 4.69 -15.23 -8.00
CA THR A 267 5.93 -15.90 -8.39
C THR A 267 7.09 -15.07 -7.86
N GLU A 268 8.01 -15.70 -7.20
CA GLU A 268 9.13 -15.04 -6.55
C GLU A 268 10.44 -15.82 -6.73
N GLY A 269 11.52 -15.09 -6.91
CA GLY A 269 12.85 -15.63 -7.08
C GLY A 269 13.77 -15.26 -5.91
N HIS A 270 14.57 -16.22 -5.47
CA HIS A 270 15.61 -16.03 -4.44
C HIS A 270 16.96 -16.39 -5.03
N LEU A 271 17.83 -15.41 -5.11
CA LEU A 271 19.15 -15.56 -5.71
C LEU A 271 20.22 -15.52 -4.62
N ILE A 272 20.98 -16.59 -4.52
CA ILE A 272 22.15 -16.68 -3.65
C ILE A 272 23.38 -16.50 -4.55
N VAL A 273 24.12 -15.43 -4.28
CA VAL A 273 25.20 -14.96 -5.16
C VAL A 273 26.45 -14.58 -4.38
N ARG A 274 27.61 -14.63 -5.04
CA ARG A 274 28.82 -13.97 -4.50
C ARG A 274 28.75 -12.46 -4.72
N PRO A 275 29.46 -11.64 -3.92
CA PRO A 275 29.48 -10.20 -4.09
C PRO A 275 29.84 -9.71 -5.51
N ASP A 276 30.75 -10.41 -6.18
CA ASP A 276 31.18 -10.12 -7.56
C ASP A 276 30.12 -10.45 -8.62
N GLN A 277 29.13 -11.27 -8.30
CA GLN A 277 28.03 -11.65 -9.19
C GLN A 277 26.77 -10.76 -9.00
N MET A 278 26.69 -10.01 -7.92
CA MET A 278 25.47 -9.30 -7.51
C MET A 278 24.95 -8.33 -8.56
N VAL A 279 25.81 -7.53 -9.16
CA VAL A 279 25.40 -6.52 -10.15
C VAL A 279 24.82 -7.18 -11.41
N GLU A 280 25.44 -8.24 -11.90
CA GLU A 280 24.98 -8.92 -13.11
C GLU A 280 23.67 -9.68 -12.86
N GLU A 281 23.52 -10.33 -11.72
CA GLU A 281 22.26 -11.01 -11.37
C GLU A 281 21.13 -10.00 -11.12
N PHE A 282 21.40 -8.85 -10.52
CA PHE A 282 20.42 -7.78 -10.38
C PHE A 282 19.95 -7.24 -11.73
N LYS A 283 20.87 -7.02 -12.70
CA LYS A 283 20.51 -6.64 -14.07
C LYS A 283 19.58 -7.67 -14.72
N LYS A 284 19.83 -8.96 -14.53
CA LYS A 284 18.98 -10.03 -15.05
C LYS A 284 17.58 -9.99 -14.42
N CYS A 285 17.48 -9.81 -13.10
CA CYS A 285 16.17 -9.65 -12.43
C CYS A 285 15.39 -8.46 -13.02
N LEU A 286 16.07 -7.32 -13.22
CA LEU A 286 15.44 -6.16 -13.82
C LEU A 286 15.02 -6.41 -15.28
N ALA A 287 15.83 -7.14 -16.05
CA ALA A 287 15.51 -7.50 -17.42
C ALA A 287 14.30 -8.44 -17.49
N LEU A 288 14.21 -9.43 -16.59
CA LEU A 288 13.04 -10.31 -16.48
C LEU A 288 11.78 -9.50 -16.15
N ALA A 289 11.85 -8.61 -15.17
CA ALA A 289 10.71 -7.76 -14.79
C ALA A 289 10.24 -6.91 -15.97
N LYS A 290 11.17 -6.28 -16.70
CA LYS A 290 10.84 -5.50 -17.91
C LYS A 290 10.18 -6.36 -18.98
N TYR A 291 10.74 -7.52 -19.26
CA TYR A 291 10.19 -8.46 -20.24
C TYR A 291 8.75 -8.86 -19.89
N CYS A 292 8.49 -9.15 -18.60
CA CYS A 292 7.14 -9.47 -18.14
C CYS A 292 6.17 -8.30 -18.35
N LEU A 293 6.56 -7.09 -17.96
CA LEU A 293 5.71 -5.89 -18.13
C LEU A 293 5.42 -5.60 -19.61
N GLU A 294 6.43 -5.73 -20.49
CA GLU A 294 6.29 -5.56 -21.93
C GLU A 294 5.36 -6.62 -22.53
N THR A 295 5.53 -7.89 -22.17
CA THR A 295 4.70 -8.99 -22.65
C THR A 295 3.24 -8.82 -22.23
N LEU A 296 2.99 -8.30 -21.03
CA LEU A 296 1.65 -8.02 -20.51
C LEU A 296 1.06 -6.69 -21.01
N GLY A 297 1.84 -5.88 -21.74
CA GLY A 297 1.41 -4.59 -22.28
C GLY A 297 1.17 -3.51 -21.22
N VAL A 298 1.83 -3.60 -20.05
CA VAL A 298 1.70 -2.67 -18.92
C VAL A 298 2.98 -1.87 -18.67
N ASN A 299 3.79 -1.67 -19.69
CA ASN A 299 5.08 -1.00 -19.64
C ASN A 299 5.04 0.52 -19.94
N GLY A 300 3.86 1.11 -20.21
CA GLY A 300 3.71 2.50 -20.66
C GLY A 300 4.16 3.55 -19.64
N ASP A 301 3.84 3.33 -18.35
CA ASP A 301 4.08 4.30 -17.26
C ASP A 301 4.88 3.67 -16.10
N VAL A 302 5.99 3.04 -16.42
CA VAL A 302 6.83 2.38 -15.41
C VAL A 302 7.82 3.34 -14.79
N THR A 303 7.74 3.53 -13.47
CA THR A 303 8.72 4.31 -12.70
C THR A 303 9.58 3.37 -11.86
N TYR A 304 10.90 3.53 -11.96
CA TYR A 304 11.86 2.78 -11.15
C TYR A 304 12.27 3.59 -9.94
N ARG A 305 12.05 3.04 -8.74
CA ARG A 305 12.44 3.67 -7.47
C ARG A 305 13.47 2.81 -6.75
N LEU A 306 14.65 3.36 -6.50
CA LEU A 306 15.66 2.76 -5.65
C LEU A 306 15.46 3.27 -4.21
N SER A 307 15.07 2.37 -3.31
CA SER A 307 15.01 2.69 -1.88
C SER A 307 16.40 2.51 -1.25
N LYS A 308 16.79 3.46 -0.42
CA LYS A 308 17.99 3.39 0.40
C LYS A 308 17.57 3.34 1.86
N TRP A 309 18.43 2.81 2.72
CA TRP A 309 18.20 2.94 4.14
C TRP A 309 18.47 4.39 4.57
N ASP A 310 17.88 4.80 5.65
CA ASP A 310 18.24 6.03 6.35
C ASP A 310 19.53 5.77 7.13
N PRO A 311 20.60 6.59 6.96
CA PRO A 311 21.90 6.38 7.61
C PRO A 311 21.86 6.57 9.11
#